data_4c2fac5fe02e9050604104d66b04c158
#
_entry.id   4c2fac5fe02e9050604104d66b04c158
#
_cell.length_a   1.000
_cell.length_b   1.000
_cell.length_c   1.000
_cell.angle_alpha   90.00
_cell.angle_beta   90.00
_cell.angle_gamma   90.00
#
_symmetry.space_group_name_H-M   'P 1'
#
loop_
_entity.id
_entity.type
_entity.pdbx_description
1 polymer ?
#
loop_
_entity_poly.entity_id
_entity_poly.type
_entity_poly.pdbx_seq_one_letter_code
_entity_poly.pdbx_strand_id
1 'polypeptide(L)'
;MKKLLSLVLVCAMTIALVGCGQKAERVDNGSGSDKSSAKKIGAILLGDETEGYTLAHINGIKEAAKELGISDSDIVWKYNISESDEVSKAADQLVAQGCKLIISNSYGHQDYMYAAAQKYTDVDFVAMTGDYAAISGCDNFYNAFTKVYESRYVSGVVAGMKIAELVKEDKIPATGYDADGNVKVGYVGAYPYAEVVSGYTAFYLGIKSVYDKVAMEVSYTDSWFDIEGEGAAAESLMADGCVI
;
A
#
# COMPACT_ATOMS: atom_id res chain seq x y z
N MET A 1 23.41 -31.95 45.16
CA MET A 1 23.27 -32.12 43.71
C MET A 1 22.00 -31.50 43.10
N LYS A 2 20.88 -31.45 43.81
CA LYS A 2 19.61 -30.87 43.25
C LYS A 2 19.60 -29.31 43.15
N LYS A 3 20.43 -28.59 43.90
CA LYS A 3 20.50 -27.13 43.87
C LYS A 3 21.40 -26.54 42.74
N LEU A 4 22.32 -27.35 42.21
CA LEU A 4 23.20 -26.93 41.11
C LEU A 4 22.51 -27.07 39.76
N LEU A 5 21.59 -28.01 39.60
CA LEU A 5 20.84 -28.20 38.37
C LEU A 5 19.80 -27.09 38.11
N SER A 6 19.26 -26.51 39.21
CA SER A 6 18.29 -25.41 39.13
C SER A 6 18.93 -24.08 38.70
N LEU A 7 20.21 -23.88 39.00
CA LEU A 7 20.93 -22.64 38.64
C LEU A 7 21.34 -22.65 37.15
N VAL A 8 21.64 -23.80 36.57
CA VAL A 8 22.00 -23.95 35.17
C VAL A 8 20.77 -23.79 34.28
N LEU A 9 19.57 -24.20 34.74
CA LEU A 9 18.33 -24.06 33.96
C LEU A 9 17.84 -22.60 33.92
N VAL A 10 18.09 -21.81 34.98
CA VAL A 10 17.70 -20.39 35.01
C VAL A 10 18.64 -19.55 34.15
N CYS A 11 19.94 -19.88 34.06
CA CYS A 11 20.87 -19.19 33.14
C CYS A 11 20.64 -19.52 31.68
N ALA A 12 20.05 -20.69 31.34
CA ALA A 12 19.71 -21.05 29.96
C ALA A 12 18.43 -20.35 29.45
N MET A 13 17.54 -19.94 30.36
CA MET A 13 16.29 -19.21 29.96
C MET A 13 16.45 -17.70 29.86
N THR A 14 17.54 -17.11 30.39
CA THR A 14 17.79 -15.66 30.27
C THR A 14 18.51 -15.27 28.98
N ILE A 15 19.05 -16.22 28.21
CA ILE A 15 19.71 -15.96 26.92
C ILE A 15 18.72 -15.99 25.72
N ALA A 16 17.48 -16.46 25.91
CA ALA A 16 16.49 -16.59 24.84
C ALA A 16 15.58 -15.35 24.62
N LEU A 17 15.78 -14.24 25.36
CA LEU A 17 14.93 -13.04 25.30
C LEU A 17 15.62 -11.78 24.75
N VAL A 18 16.81 -11.93 24.14
CA VAL A 18 17.50 -10.83 23.44
C VAL A 18 17.69 -11.24 21.98
N GLY A 19 16.62 -11.20 21.21
CA GLY A 19 16.70 -11.59 19.81
C GLY A 19 15.44 -11.27 19.00
N CYS A 20 14.90 -10.05 19.13
CA CYS A 20 13.94 -9.52 18.18
C CYS A 20 14.21 -8.03 17.95
N GLY A 21 15.35 -7.78 17.34
CA GLY A 21 15.73 -6.51 16.75
C GLY A 21 16.69 -6.85 15.62
N GLN A 22 16.19 -7.50 14.57
CA GLN A 22 16.97 -7.65 13.33
C GLN A 22 17.06 -6.27 12.68
N LYS A 23 18.16 -5.55 13.03
CA LYS A 23 18.73 -4.61 12.05
C LYS A 23 19.15 -5.47 10.86
N ALA A 24 18.62 -5.14 9.68
CA ALA A 24 19.15 -5.69 8.43
C ALA A 24 20.66 -5.42 8.40
N GLU A 25 21.48 -6.46 8.56
CA GLU A 25 22.90 -6.36 8.30
C GLU A 25 23.10 -6.09 6.82
N ARG A 26 23.69 -4.94 6.50
CA ARG A 26 24.23 -4.70 5.17
C ARG A 26 25.26 -5.79 4.90
N VAL A 27 24.99 -6.61 3.91
CA VAL A 27 26.02 -7.48 3.32
C VAL A 27 26.99 -6.57 2.59
N ASP A 28 28.11 -6.28 3.23
CA ASP A 28 29.23 -5.56 2.62
C ASP A 28 29.97 -6.52 1.69
N ASN A 29 29.58 -6.56 0.43
CA ASN A 29 30.33 -7.25 -0.60
C ASN A 29 31.47 -6.34 -1.07
N GLY A 30 32.67 -6.74 -0.69
CA GLY A 30 33.94 -6.07 -0.85
C GLY A 30 34.21 -5.49 -2.25
N SER A 31 34.77 -4.31 -2.17
CA SER A 31 35.68 -3.60 -3.06
C SER A 31 36.11 -4.31 -4.35
N GLY A 32 35.50 -3.90 -5.45
CA GLY A 32 36.04 -3.96 -6.79
C GLY A 32 35.76 -2.60 -7.43
N SER A 33 36.80 -1.81 -7.68
CA SER A 33 36.72 -0.53 -8.36
C SER A 33 36.48 -0.75 -9.85
N ASP A 34 35.22 -1.01 -10.22
CA ASP A 34 34.74 -0.74 -11.56
C ASP A 34 33.93 0.55 -11.52
N LYS A 35 34.20 1.49 -12.43
CA LYS A 35 33.39 2.66 -12.67
C LYS A 35 31.97 2.14 -12.95
N SER A 36 31.14 2.13 -11.91
CA SER A 36 29.74 1.77 -11.97
C SER A 36 29.10 2.60 -13.08
N SER A 37 28.70 1.96 -14.16
CA SER A 37 27.67 2.55 -15.03
C SER A 37 26.50 2.84 -14.11
N ALA A 38 26.13 4.12 -13.98
CA ALA A 38 25.08 4.56 -13.08
C ALA A 38 23.85 3.67 -13.30
N LYS A 39 23.41 2.98 -12.25
CA LYS A 39 22.24 2.09 -12.34
C LYS A 39 21.02 2.96 -12.49
N LYS A 40 20.45 3.00 -13.68
CA LYS A 40 19.21 3.75 -13.93
C LYS A 40 18.02 3.03 -13.33
N ILE A 41 17.13 3.82 -12.72
CA ILE A 41 15.81 3.38 -12.24
C ILE A 41 14.76 3.80 -13.28
N GLY A 42 13.89 2.88 -13.66
CA GLY A 42 12.68 3.16 -14.43
C GLY A 42 11.47 3.20 -13.50
N ALA A 43 10.56 4.14 -13.70
CA ALA A 43 9.30 4.20 -12.98
C ALA A 43 8.12 4.25 -13.96
N ILE A 44 7.17 3.34 -13.80
CA ILE A 44 5.92 3.27 -14.58
C ILE A 44 4.78 3.64 -13.64
N LEU A 45 4.17 4.79 -13.86
CA LEU A 45 3.20 5.39 -12.96
C LEU A 45 1.83 5.51 -13.62
N LEU A 46 0.78 5.12 -12.88
CA LEU A 46 -0.60 5.18 -13.35
C LEU A 46 -1.07 6.62 -13.58
N GLY A 47 -0.65 7.53 -12.72
CA GLY A 47 -0.94 8.96 -12.80
C GLY A 47 0.33 9.80 -12.88
N ASP A 48 0.25 11.02 -12.38
CA ASP A 48 1.34 11.98 -12.28
C ASP A 48 1.37 12.67 -10.91
N GLU A 49 2.16 13.72 -10.75
CA GLU A 49 2.33 14.44 -9.49
C GLU A 49 1.10 15.22 -9.01
N THR A 50 0.05 15.31 -9.81
CA THR A 50 -1.22 15.98 -9.42
C THR A 50 -2.12 15.06 -8.62
N GLU A 51 -1.85 13.74 -8.63
CA GLU A 51 -2.56 12.71 -7.88
C GLU A 51 -1.72 12.28 -6.66
N GLY A 52 -2.32 12.34 -5.46
CA GLY A 52 -1.61 12.18 -4.19
C GLY A 52 -0.94 10.81 -4.00
N TYR A 53 -1.54 9.73 -4.49
CA TYR A 53 -0.97 8.39 -4.42
C TYR A 53 0.29 8.28 -5.30
N THR A 54 0.20 8.73 -6.55
CA THR A 54 1.35 8.75 -7.47
C THR A 54 2.45 9.66 -6.96
N LEU A 55 2.12 10.85 -6.42
CA LEU A 55 3.08 11.76 -5.81
C LEU A 55 3.84 11.13 -4.64
N ALA A 56 3.16 10.34 -3.80
CA ALA A 56 3.81 9.62 -2.70
C ALA A 56 4.85 8.62 -3.21
N HIS A 57 4.55 7.88 -4.29
CA HIS A 57 5.51 6.97 -4.93
C HIS A 57 6.68 7.72 -5.56
N ILE A 58 6.44 8.84 -6.26
CA ILE A 58 7.49 9.68 -6.83
C ILE A 58 8.47 10.13 -5.74
N ASN A 59 7.95 10.64 -4.62
CA ASN A 59 8.76 11.11 -3.50
C ASN A 59 9.56 9.96 -2.87
N GLY A 60 8.93 8.80 -2.65
CA GLY A 60 9.60 7.62 -2.11
C GLY A 60 10.74 7.11 -3.01
N ILE A 61 10.53 7.05 -4.33
CA ILE A 61 11.56 6.64 -5.29
C ILE A 61 12.73 7.65 -5.28
N LYS A 62 12.46 8.95 -5.27
CA LYS A 62 13.50 10.00 -5.20
C LYS A 62 14.31 9.92 -3.90
N GLU A 63 13.64 9.72 -2.77
CA GLU A 63 14.32 9.62 -1.47
C GLU A 63 15.20 8.36 -1.41
N ALA A 64 14.67 7.20 -1.83
CA ALA A 64 15.44 5.96 -1.90
C ALA A 64 16.65 6.08 -2.85
N ALA A 65 16.47 6.68 -4.03
CA ALA A 65 17.55 6.93 -4.98
C ALA A 65 18.65 7.79 -4.36
N LYS A 66 18.27 8.88 -3.67
CA LYS A 66 19.20 9.76 -2.96
C LYS A 66 20.00 9.02 -1.88
N GLU A 67 19.35 8.16 -1.07
CA GLU A 67 20.03 7.36 -0.06
C GLU A 67 21.03 6.36 -0.67
N LEU A 68 20.72 5.85 -1.86
CA LEU A 68 21.58 4.92 -2.61
C LEU A 68 22.65 5.64 -3.44
N GLY A 69 22.69 6.97 -3.44
CA GLY A 69 23.64 7.77 -4.23
C GLY A 69 23.35 7.77 -5.73
N ILE A 70 22.10 7.49 -6.13
CA ILE A 70 21.61 7.55 -7.51
C ILE A 70 21.11 8.95 -7.78
N SER A 71 21.55 9.56 -8.89
CA SER A 71 21.13 10.90 -9.28
C SER A 71 19.69 10.92 -9.78
N ASP A 72 18.96 12.01 -9.54
CA ASP A 72 17.61 12.22 -10.09
C ASP A 72 17.61 12.15 -11.63
N SER A 73 18.71 12.49 -12.30
CA SER A 73 18.89 12.35 -13.75
C SER A 73 18.97 10.89 -14.23
N ASP A 74 19.20 9.95 -13.32
CA ASP A 74 19.24 8.51 -13.60
C ASP A 74 17.92 7.83 -13.33
N ILE A 75 16.87 8.58 -12.96
CA ILE A 75 15.51 8.09 -12.83
C ILE A 75 14.73 8.44 -14.10
N VAL A 76 14.23 7.43 -14.79
CA VAL A 76 13.45 7.58 -16.02
C VAL A 76 11.97 7.36 -15.72
N TRP A 77 11.19 8.42 -15.83
CA TRP A 77 9.77 8.44 -15.49
C TRP A 77 8.89 8.15 -16.70
N LYS A 78 7.84 7.34 -16.50
CA LYS A 78 6.73 7.10 -17.42
C LYS A 78 5.44 7.38 -16.66
N TYR A 79 4.80 8.49 -16.99
CA TYR A 79 3.57 8.96 -16.34
C TYR A 79 2.32 8.56 -17.13
N ASN A 80 1.19 8.47 -16.46
CA ASN A 80 -0.12 8.25 -17.05
C ASN A 80 -0.16 6.97 -17.91
N ILE A 81 0.49 5.89 -17.42
CA ILE A 81 0.49 4.59 -18.07
C ILE A 81 -0.71 3.79 -17.54
N SER A 82 -1.67 3.53 -18.42
CA SER A 82 -2.87 2.77 -18.06
C SER A 82 -2.55 1.30 -17.72
N GLU A 83 -3.46 0.63 -17.00
CA GLU A 83 -3.39 -0.80 -16.66
C GLU A 83 -3.68 -1.67 -17.89
N SER A 84 -2.81 -1.58 -18.90
CA SER A 84 -2.97 -2.20 -20.21
C SER A 84 -1.60 -2.62 -20.79
N ASP A 85 -1.58 -3.04 -22.04
CA ASP A 85 -0.33 -3.35 -22.77
C ASP A 85 0.65 -2.18 -22.89
N GLU A 86 0.23 -0.97 -22.55
CA GLU A 86 1.12 0.20 -22.45
C GLU A 86 2.22 -0.01 -21.41
N VAL A 87 1.95 -0.75 -20.33
CA VAL A 87 2.94 -1.13 -19.32
C VAL A 87 4.09 -1.92 -19.93
N SER A 88 3.77 -2.92 -20.77
CA SER A 88 4.81 -3.71 -21.46
C SER A 88 5.66 -2.83 -22.39
N LYS A 89 5.05 -1.91 -23.12
CA LYS A 89 5.75 -0.96 -24.00
C LYS A 89 6.65 -0.01 -23.21
N ALA A 90 6.16 0.48 -22.06
CA ALA A 90 6.93 1.31 -21.15
C ALA A 90 8.13 0.55 -20.57
N ALA A 91 7.94 -0.69 -20.13
CA ALA A 91 9.00 -1.57 -19.63
C ALA A 91 10.08 -1.81 -20.70
N ASP A 92 9.69 -2.16 -21.93
CA ASP A 92 10.62 -2.35 -23.06
C ASP A 92 11.46 -1.09 -23.32
N GLN A 93 10.83 0.10 -23.28
CA GLN A 93 11.53 1.37 -23.47
C GLN A 93 12.52 1.68 -22.34
N LEU A 94 12.15 1.37 -21.08
CA LEU A 94 13.01 1.60 -19.92
C LEU A 94 14.22 0.66 -19.93
N VAL A 95 14.03 -0.61 -20.29
CA VAL A 95 15.12 -1.58 -20.48
C VAL A 95 16.06 -1.09 -21.59
N ALA A 96 15.52 -0.64 -22.72
CA ALA A 96 16.32 -0.11 -23.83
C ALA A 96 17.12 1.16 -23.45
N GLN A 97 16.65 1.93 -22.45
CA GLN A 97 17.36 3.08 -21.89
C GLN A 97 18.38 2.72 -20.81
N GLY A 98 18.55 1.42 -20.53
CA GLY A 98 19.55 0.90 -19.59
C GLY A 98 19.09 0.88 -18.14
N CYS A 99 17.79 0.97 -17.86
CA CYS A 99 17.28 0.77 -16.51
C CYS A 99 17.52 -0.68 -16.06
N LYS A 100 18.00 -0.84 -14.81
CA LYS A 100 18.26 -2.13 -14.19
C LYS A 100 17.32 -2.44 -13.03
N LEU A 101 16.54 -1.47 -12.61
CA LEU A 101 15.42 -1.59 -11.69
C LEU A 101 14.24 -0.86 -12.31
N ILE A 102 13.11 -1.52 -12.45
CA ILE A 102 11.87 -0.92 -12.96
C ILE A 102 10.78 -1.11 -11.91
N ILE A 103 10.15 -0.01 -11.50
CA ILE A 103 9.13 0.04 -10.46
C ILE A 103 7.82 0.50 -11.09
N SER A 104 6.71 -0.20 -10.83
CA SER A 104 5.37 0.27 -11.17
C SER A 104 4.52 0.49 -9.91
N ASN A 105 3.57 1.43 -9.97
CA ASN A 105 2.80 1.82 -8.78
C ASN A 105 1.33 1.38 -8.78
N SER A 106 0.89 0.57 -9.74
CA SER A 106 -0.51 0.14 -9.79
C SER A 106 -0.66 -1.38 -9.75
N TYR A 107 -1.74 -1.84 -9.09
CA TYR A 107 -2.07 -3.27 -8.99
C TYR A 107 -2.23 -3.92 -10.38
N GLY A 108 -2.97 -3.30 -11.28
CA GLY A 108 -3.19 -3.82 -12.62
C GLY A 108 -1.97 -3.75 -13.55
N HIS A 109 -0.87 -3.13 -13.14
CA HIS A 109 0.41 -3.22 -13.85
C HIS A 109 1.09 -4.57 -13.68
N GLN A 110 0.75 -5.33 -12.63
CA GLN A 110 1.45 -6.50 -12.15
C GLN A 110 1.66 -7.58 -13.21
N ASP A 111 0.62 -7.94 -13.96
CA ASP A 111 0.70 -9.01 -14.97
C ASP A 111 1.71 -8.67 -16.08
N TYR A 112 1.71 -7.41 -16.51
CA TYR A 112 2.64 -6.91 -17.53
C TYR A 112 4.07 -6.80 -16.99
N MET A 113 4.25 -6.41 -15.74
CA MET A 113 5.54 -6.36 -15.06
C MET A 113 6.12 -7.76 -14.88
N TYR A 114 5.29 -8.74 -14.52
CA TYR A 114 5.69 -10.13 -14.42
C TYR A 114 6.12 -10.69 -15.78
N ALA A 115 5.36 -10.42 -16.84
CA ALA A 115 5.75 -10.82 -18.20
C ALA A 115 7.07 -10.16 -18.64
N ALA A 116 7.30 -8.89 -18.27
CA ALA A 116 8.56 -8.22 -18.53
C ALA A 116 9.73 -8.84 -17.75
N ALA A 117 9.52 -9.22 -16.47
CA ALA A 117 10.54 -9.89 -15.66
C ALA A 117 10.97 -11.25 -16.27
N GLN A 118 10.01 -12.03 -16.79
CA GLN A 118 10.31 -13.27 -17.50
C GLN A 118 11.11 -13.05 -18.79
N LYS A 119 10.88 -11.91 -19.47
CA LYS A 119 11.58 -11.54 -20.72
C LYS A 119 12.98 -10.99 -20.48
N TYR A 120 13.20 -10.24 -19.42
CA TYR A 120 14.42 -9.49 -19.11
C TYR A 120 15.02 -9.94 -17.78
N THR A 121 15.66 -11.11 -17.79
CA THR A 121 16.15 -11.78 -16.58
C THR A 121 17.35 -11.09 -15.89
N ASP A 122 17.92 -10.06 -16.50
CA ASP A 122 19.01 -9.22 -15.97
C ASP A 122 18.55 -7.85 -15.46
N VAL A 123 17.24 -7.64 -15.38
CA VAL A 123 16.56 -6.42 -14.88
C VAL A 123 15.62 -6.81 -13.77
N ASP A 124 15.66 -6.09 -12.65
CA ASP A 124 14.74 -6.26 -11.53
C ASP A 124 13.44 -5.48 -11.74
N PHE A 125 12.30 -6.12 -11.48
CA PHE A 125 10.98 -5.55 -11.61
C PHE A 125 10.26 -5.56 -10.26
N VAL A 126 9.72 -4.41 -9.85
CA VAL A 126 8.93 -4.24 -8.63
C VAL A 126 7.54 -3.76 -9.01
N ALA A 127 6.52 -4.60 -8.80
CA ALA A 127 5.12 -4.20 -8.89
C ALA A 127 4.60 -3.86 -7.49
N MET A 128 4.42 -2.56 -7.22
CA MET A 128 3.85 -2.10 -5.96
C MET A 128 2.39 -2.55 -5.87
N THR A 129 1.93 -2.84 -4.66
CA THR A 129 0.57 -3.34 -4.39
C THR A 129 0.21 -4.69 -4.99
N GLY A 130 1.11 -5.31 -5.77
CA GLY A 130 0.93 -6.64 -6.33
C GLY A 130 1.12 -7.77 -5.31
N ASP A 131 0.79 -9.01 -5.69
CA ASP A 131 0.81 -10.20 -4.84
C ASP A 131 1.39 -11.46 -5.51
N TYR A 132 1.86 -11.37 -6.75
CA TYR A 132 2.36 -12.52 -7.54
C TYR A 132 3.77 -12.96 -7.17
N ALA A 133 4.62 -12.09 -6.64
CA ALA A 133 6.04 -12.38 -6.47
C ALA A 133 6.29 -13.66 -5.65
N ALA A 134 5.49 -13.86 -4.60
CA ALA A 134 5.63 -15.03 -3.72
C ALA A 134 5.38 -16.38 -4.40
N ILE A 135 4.63 -16.40 -5.50
CA ILE A 135 4.22 -17.60 -6.23
C ILE A 135 4.74 -17.65 -7.67
N SER A 136 5.40 -16.58 -8.14
CA SER A 136 5.81 -16.41 -9.52
C SER A 136 6.94 -17.36 -9.95
N GLY A 137 7.80 -17.76 -9.01
CA GLY A 137 9.05 -18.47 -9.30
C GLY A 137 10.06 -17.66 -10.12
N CYS A 138 9.92 -16.33 -10.13
CA CYS A 138 10.75 -15.40 -10.90
C CYS A 138 11.67 -14.64 -9.94
N ASP A 139 12.98 -14.86 -10.01
CA ASP A 139 13.96 -14.33 -9.05
C ASP A 139 14.16 -12.81 -9.14
N ASN A 140 13.76 -12.21 -10.25
CA ASN A 140 13.88 -10.78 -10.54
C ASN A 140 12.52 -10.04 -10.54
N PHE A 141 11.47 -10.64 -9.95
CA PHE A 141 10.15 -10.04 -9.81
C PHE A 141 9.76 -9.91 -8.33
N TYR A 142 9.43 -8.72 -7.91
CA TYR A 142 9.15 -8.39 -6.52
C TYR A 142 7.84 -7.65 -6.38
N ASN A 143 7.19 -7.82 -5.22
CA ASN A 143 6.08 -6.99 -4.80
C ASN A 143 6.44 -6.23 -3.52
N ALA A 144 5.90 -5.02 -3.38
CA ALA A 144 5.95 -4.26 -2.15
C ALA A 144 4.58 -3.66 -1.88
N PHE A 145 4.05 -3.93 -0.70
CA PHE A 145 2.76 -3.41 -0.27
C PHE A 145 2.78 -3.13 1.23
N THR A 146 2.29 -1.96 1.62
CA THR A 146 2.20 -1.56 3.02
C THR A 146 0.91 -2.07 3.65
N LYS A 147 0.87 -2.14 4.99
CA LYS A 147 -0.33 -2.53 5.72
C LYS A 147 -1.32 -1.35 5.78
N VAL A 148 -1.84 -0.93 4.63
CA VAL A 148 -2.75 0.23 4.50
C VAL A 148 -3.98 0.09 5.40
N TYR A 149 -4.45 -1.12 5.64
CA TYR A 149 -5.57 -1.37 6.55
C TYR A 149 -5.32 -0.88 7.99
N GLU A 150 -4.07 -0.79 8.45
CA GLU A 150 -3.75 -0.25 9.79
C GLU A 150 -4.09 1.25 9.86
N SER A 151 -3.75 2.02 8.83
CA SER A 151 -4.11 3.45 8.75
C SER A 151 -5.63 3.65 8.59
N ARG A 152 -6.31 2.75 7.86
CA ARG A 152 -7.76 2.75 7.72
C ARG A 152 -8.45 2.46 9.06
N TYR A 153 -7.90 1.53 9.86
CA TYR A 153 -8.40 1.29 11.21
C TYR A 153 -8.30 2.55 12.09
N VAL A 154 -7.16 3.24 12.07
CA VAL A 154 -6.98 4.49 12.82
C VAL A 154 -7.98 5.56 12.35
N SER A 155 -8.20 5.70 11.03
CA SER A 155 -9.23 6.60 10.50
C SER A 155 -10.63 6.23 11.01
N GLY A 156 -10.92 4.93 11.09
CA GLY A 156 -12.17 4.42 11.67
C GLY A 156 -12.32 4.77 13.14
N VAL A 157 -11.27 4.68 13.94
CA VAL A 157 -11.29 5.11 15.36
C VAL A 157 -11.67 6.59 15.46
N VAL A 158 -11.08 7.45 14.64
CA VAL A 158 -11.39 8.90 14.60
C VAL A 158 -12.85 9.13 14.19
N ALA A 159 -13.34 8.43 13.18
CA ALA A 159 -14.73 8.48 12.74
C ALA A 159 -15.68 8.02 13.86
N GLY A 160 -15.35 6.94 14.57
CA GLY A 160 -16.11 6.45 15.72
C GLY A 160 -16.18 7.47 16.88
N MET A 161 -15.07 8.17 17.14
CA MET A 161 -15.06 9.27 18.13
C MET A 161 -16.00 10.40 17.70
N LYS A 162 -16.00 10.76 16.42
CA LYS A 162 -16.91 11.78 15.89
C LYS A 162 -18.37 11.37 15.94
N ILE A 163 -18.68 10.11 15.63
CA ILE A 163 -20.04 9.56 15.76
C ILE A 163 -20.49 9.64 17.22
N ALA A 164 -19.67 9.20 18.16
CA ALA A 164 -19.99 9.25 19.60
C ALA A 164 -20.27 10.68 20.08
N GLU A 165 -19.50 11.66 19.58
CA GLU A 165 -19.74 13.09 19.85
C GLU A 165 -21.11 13.54 19.30
N LEU A 166 -21.38 13.25 18.00
CA LEU A 166 -22.63 13.66 17.35
C LEU A 166 -23.87 13.04 18.01
N VAL A 167 -23.79 11.78 18.41
CA VAL A 167 -24.87 11.09 19.15
C VAL A 167 -25.10 11.76 20.51
N LYS A 168 -24.03 12.03 21.26
CA LYS A 168 -24.11 12.69 22.57
C LYS A 168 -24.73 14.08 22.47
N GLU A 169 -24.50 14.80 21.37
CA GLU A 169 -24.99 16.15 21.13
C GLU A 169 -26.37 16.18 20.45
N ASP A 170 -26.99 15.01 20.21
CA ASP A 170 -28.26 14.86 19.49
C ASP A 170 -28.26 15.54 18.11
N LYS A 171 -27.10 15.40 17.39
CA LYS A 171 -26.87 16.04 16.09
C LYS A 171 -27.08 15.11 14.89
N ILE A 172 -27.37 13.85 15.12
CA ILE A 172 -27.66 12.90 14.03
C ILE A 172 -29.16 12.98 13.70
N PRO A 173 -29.54 13.30 12.45
CA PRO A 173 -30.94 13.35 12.05
C PRO A 173 -31.55 11.94 12.08
N ALA A 174 -32.86 11.84 12.19
CA ALA A 174 -33.56 10.55 12.20
C ALA A 174 -33.25 9.67 10.97
N THR A 175 -32.97 10.28 9.82
CA THR A 175 -32.56 9.59 8.58
C THR A 175 -31.17 9.00 8.68
N GLY A 176 -30.34 9.44 9.64
CA GLY A 176 -28.99 8.93 9.90
C GLY A 176 -28.94 7.61 10.66
N TYR A 177 -30.11 7.04 10.97
CA TYR A 177 -30.21 5.73 11.61
C TYR A 177 -30.91 4.74 10.69
N ASP A 178 -30.47 3.47 10.77
CA ASP A 178 -31.19 2.35 10.15
C ASP A 178 -32.39 1.89 11.00
N ALA A 179 -33.12 0.87 10.54
CA ALA A 179 -34.29 0.34 11.23
C ALA A 179 -33.97 -0.30 12.59
N ASP A 180 -32.72 -0.73 12.80
CA ASP A 180 -32.23 -1.34 14.04
C ASP A 180 -31.61 -0.29 15.00
N GLY A 181 -31.61 0.98 14.60
CA GLY A 181 -31.07 2.09 15.38
C GLY A 181 -29.55 2.23 15.31
N ASN A 182 -28.92 1.66 14.29
CA ASN A 182 -27.50 1.86 14.05
C ASN A 182 -27.30 3.17 13.25
N VAL A 183 -26.23 3.89 13.55
CA VAL A 183 -25.81 5.06 12.77
C VAL A 183 -25.29 4.61 11.41
N LYS A 184 -25.80 5.21 10.34
CA LYS A 184 -25.38 4.91 8.98
C LYS A 184 -24.08 5.60 8.63
N VAL A 185 -23.12 4.83 8.11
CA VAL A 185 -21.80 5.27 7.68
C VAL A 185 -21.60 4.90 6.22
N GLY A 186 -21.13 5.85 5.38
CA GLY A 186 -20.80 5.62 4.00
C GLY A 186 -19.31 5.35 3.81
N TYR A 187 -18.97 4.53 2.82
CA TYR A 187 -17.60 4.36 2.36
C TYR A 187 -17.57 4.30 0.83
N VAL A 188 -16.78 5.17 0.22
CA VAL A 188 -16.53 5.13 -1.22
C VAL A 188 -15.27 4.31 -1.46
N GLY A 189 -15.41 3.21 -2.19
CA GLY A 189 -14.31 2.33 -2.58
C GLY A 189 -14.03 2.40 -4.08
N ALA A 190 -12.80 2.07 -4.48
CA ALA A 190 -12.43 2.02 -5.89
C ALA A 190 -13.02 0.79 -6.58
N TYR A 191 -12.63 -0.40 -6.13
CA TYR A 191 -13.03 -1.69 -6.69
C TYR A 191 -13.33 -2.70 -5.57
N PRO A 192 -14.13 -3.76 -5.82
CA PRO A 192 -14.36 -4.82 -4.84
C PRO A 192 -13.19 -5.81 -4.72
N TYR A 193 -11.94 -5.32 -4.76
CA TYR A 193 -10.74 -6.13 -4.60
C TYR A 193 -10.39 -6.32 -3.13
N ALA A 194 -9.66 -7.38 -2.81
CA ALA A 194 -9.29 -7.74 -1.43
C ALA A 194 -8.58 -6.59 -0.68
N GLU A 195 -7.75 -5.82 -1.36
CA GLU A 195 -7.09 -4.62 -0.83
C GLU A 195 -8.11 -3.59 -0.33
N VAL A 196 -9.08 -3.22 -1.16
CA VAL A 196 -10.11 -2.22 -0.85
C VAL A 196 -11.03 -2.75 0.25
N VAL A 197 -11.44 -4.04 0.13
CA VAL A 197 -12.28 -4.72 1.14
C VAL A 197 -11.58 -4.73 2.50
N SER A 198 -10.29 -5.05 2.56
CA SER A 198 -9.51 -5.02 3.81
C SER A 198 -9.47 -3.61 4.41
N GLY A 199 -9.38 -2.59 3.57
CA GLY A 199 -9.35 -1.18 3.96
C GLY A 199 -10.66 -0.74 4.65
N TYR A 200 -11.79 -0.89 3.99
CA TYR A 200 -13.07 -0.47 4.60
C TYR A 200 -13.49 -1.39 5.75
N THR A 201 -13.12 -2.69 5.73
CA THR A 201 -13.35 -3.58 6.87
C THR A 201 -12.59 -3.09 8.10
N ALA A 202 -11.31 -2.71 7.94
CA ALA A 202 -10.51 -2.16 9.02
C ALA A 202 -11.07 -0.81 9.52
N PHE A 203 -11.52 0.06 8.62
CA PHE A 203 -12.19 1.31 8.97
C PHE A 203 -13.45 1.04 9.81
N TYR A 204 -14.32 0.13 9.36
CA TYR A 204 -15.52 -0.27 10.09
C TYR A 204 -15.20 -0.82 11.49
N LEU A 205 -14.20 -1.70 11.59
CA LEU A 205 -13.76 -2.25 12.88
C LEU A 205 -13.18 -1.16 13.79
N GLY A 206 -12.48 -0.18 13.22
CA GLY A 206 -12.00 1.00 13.94
C GLY A 206 -13.16 1.82 14.54
N ILE A 207 -14.21 2.09 13.77
CA ILE A 207 -15.42 2.75 14.26
C ILE A 207 -16.02 1.94 15.43
N LYS A 208 -16.22 0.65 15.21
CA LYS A 208 -16.84 -0.24 16.22
C LYS A 208 -16.03 -0.36 17.50
N SER A 209 -14.73 -0.12 17.48
CA SER A 209 -13.92 -0.09 18.70
C SER A 209 -14.25 1.07 19.64
N VAL A 210 -14.92 2.11 19.13
CA VAL A 210 -15.31 3.32 19.88
C VAL A 210 -16.83 3.42 20.04
N TYR A 211 -17.57 3.15 18.97
CA TYR A 211 -19.02 3.20 18.91
C TYR A 211 -19.55 2.01 18.11
N ASP A 212 -20.18 1.04 18.76
CA ASP A 212 -20.50 -0.25 18.18
C ASP A 212 -21.81 -0.31 17.36
N LYS A 213 -22.73 0.66 17.61
CA LYS A 213 -24.02 0.73 16.92
C LYS A 213 -23.90 1.49 15.59
N VAL A 214 -23.26 0.87 14.61
CA VAL A 214 -23.07 1.40 13.28
C VAL A 214 -23.38 0.36 12.20
N ALA A 215 -23.95 0.83 11.09
CA ALA A 215 -24.12 0.10 9.85
C ALA A 215 -23.35 0.84 8.76
N MET A 216 -22.55 0.13 7.94
CA MET A 216 -21.76 0.75 6.89
C MET A 216 -22.26 0.32 5.51
N GLU A 217 -22.46 1.29 4.65
CA GLU A 217 -22.78 1.13 3.23
C GLU A 217 -21.53 1.44 2.41
N VAL A 218 -21.28 0.63 1.37
CA VAL A 218 -20.10 0.79 0.50
C VAL A 218 -20.59 1.01 -0.92
N SER A 219 -20.12 2.10 -1.56
CA SER A 219 -20.32 2.38 -2.96
C SER A 219 -18.99 2.29 -3.71
N TYR A 220 -18.97 1.70 -4.91
CA TYR A 220 -17.76 1.59 -5.73
C TYR A 220 -17.85 2.51 -6.95
N THR A 221 -16.69 3.11 -7.29
CA THR A 221 -16.56 3.98 -8.48
C THR A 221 -16.05 3.23 -9.70
N ASP A 222 -15.54 2.00 -9.52
CA ASP A 222 -14.83 1.24 -10.55
C ASP A 222 -13.66 2.02 -11.17
N SER A 223 -13.04 2.89 -10.36
CA SER A 223 -11.84 3.67 -10.71
C SER A 223 -10.94 3.84 -9.48
N TRP A 224 -9.62 3.88 -9.69
CA TRP A 224 -8.66 4.19 -8.63
C TRP A 224 -8.61 5.69 -8.27
N PHE A 225 -8.97 6.54 -9.23
CA PHE A 225 -9.02 7.99 -9.05
C PHE A 225 -10.06 8.60 -9.98
N ASP A 226 -11.15 9.12 -9.42
CA ASP A 226 -12.23 9.76 -10.17
C ASP A 226 -12.94 10.77 -9.25
N ILE A 227 -12.50 12.03 -9.29
CA ILE A 227 -13.03 13.09 -8.43
C ILE A 227 -14.53 13.26 -8.61
N GLU A 228 -15.05 13.18 -9.84
CA GLU A 228 -16.48 13.36 -10.11
C GLU A 228 -17.29 12.15 -9.67
N GLY A 229 -16.82 10.94 -9.97
CA GLY A 229 -17.46 9.69 -9.56
C GLY A 229 -17.43 9.48 -8.06
N GLU A 230 -16.33 9.78 -7.39
CA GLU A 230 -16.19 9.72 -5.93
C GLU A 230 -17.12 10.73 -5.24
N GLY A 231 -17.20 11.96 -5.77
CA GLY A 231 -18.13 12.98 -5.30
C GLY A 231 -19.58 12.55 -5.43
N ALA A 232 -19.99 12.03 -6.60
CA ALA A 232 -21.34 11.55 -6.83
C ALA A 232 -21.71 10.36 -5.94
N ALA A 233 -20.78 9.42 -5.72
CA ALA A 233 -20.97 8.30 -4.80
C ALA A 233 -21.15 8.77 -3.34
N ALA A 234 -20.34 9.74 -2.91
CA ALA A 234 -20.46 10.33 -1.57
C ALA A 234 -21.78 11.06 -1.39
N GLU A 235 -22.23 11.86 -2.38
CA GLU A 235 -23.53 12.54 -2.36
C GLU A 235 -24.68 11.55 -2.28
N SER A 236 -24.61 10.42 -3.01
CA SER A 236 -25.62 9.36 -2.94
C SER A 236 -25.70 8.74 -1.54
N LEU A 237 -24.55 8.38 -0.95
CA LEU A 237 -24.50 7.85 0.43
C LEU A 237 -25.05 8.84 1.46
N MET A 238 -24.76 10.13 1.29
CA MET A 238 -25.34 11.19 2.14
C MET A 238 -26.85 11.32 1.95
N ALA A 239 -27.35 11.22 0.72
CA ALA A 239 -28.80 11.23 0.43
C ALA A 239 -29.51 10.02 1.04
N ASP A 240 -28.85 8.86 1.11
CA ASP A 240 -29.34 7.66 1.78
C ASP A 240 -29.26 7.78 3.33
N GLY A 241 -28.70 8.87 3.82
CA GLY A 241 -28.65 9.23 5.25
C GLY A 241 -27.35 8.87 5.95
N CYS A 242 -26.28 8.48 5.24
CA CYS A 242 -24.97 8.30 5.87
C CYS A 242 -24.48 9.63 6.47
N VAL A 243 -23.95 9.59 7.70
CA VAL A 243 -23.55 10.78 8.46
C VAL A 243 -22.03 11.00 8.50
N ILE A 244 -21.27 10.00 8.12
CA ILE A 244 -19.82 10.03 7.91
C ILE A 244 -19.55 9.17 6.70
#